data_ab0f0edd96db31d33485d6a12e47a3cf
#
_entry.id   ab0f0edd96db31d33485d6a12e47a3cf
#
_cell.length_a   1.000
_cell.length_b   1.000
_cell.length_c   1.000
_cell.angle_alpha   90.00
_cell.angle_beta   90.00
_cell.angle_gamma   90.00
#
_symmetry.space_group_name_H-M   'P 1'
#
loop_
_entity.id
_entity.type
_entity.pdbx_description
1 polymer ?
#
loop_
_entity_poly.entity_id
_entity_poly.type
_entity_poly.pdbx_seq_one_letter_code
_entity_poly.pdbx_strand_id
1 'polypeptide(L)'
;HSFPTRRSSDLPGIDGYQVCREIRKSNNVPIIMLSAKGETFDKVLGLELGADDYIIKPFETKELVARVKAVLRRYQMPAESAPVGATVQCVEYPDLIINLSNYSVQYCGKTVEMPPKELELLYFLASSPNQVFTREQLLDHIWGYEYIGDTRTVDVHIKRIREKIKDHANWSIETVWGIGYKFVTRR
;
A
#
# COMPACT_ATOMS: atom_id res chain seq x y z
N HIS A 1 29.13 -9.87 -16.08
CA HIS A 1 29.21 -8.57 -15.41
C HIS A 1 28.64 -8.72 -14.01
N SER A 2 29.52 -8.75 -13.02
CA SER A 2 29.18 -8.80 -11.60
C SER A 2 28.79 -7.39 -11.16
N PHE A 3 27.53 -7.21 -10.79
CA PHE A 3 27.12 -5.98 -10.11
C PHE A 3 27.68 -6.00 -8.69
N PRO A 4 28.37 -4.96 -8.23
CA PRO A 4 28.83 -4.90 -6.85
C PRO A 4 27.64 -4.83 -5.92
N THR A 5 27.47 -5.83 -5.05
CA THR A 5 26.55 -5.80 -3.91
C THR A 5 27.07 -4.76 -2.92
N ARG A 6 26.70 -3.50 -3.07
CA ARG A 6 26.97 -2.47 -2.07
C ARG A 6 26.08 -2.72 -0.87
N ARG A 7 26.68 -2.93 0.30
CA ARG A 7 25.97 -2.93 1.58
C ARG A 7 25.42 -1.53 1.82
N SER A 8 24.22 -1.43 2.37
CA SER A 8 23.58 -0.13 2.66
C SER A 8 24.38 0.74 3.64
N SER A 9 25.32 0.14 4.38
CA SER A 9 26.30 0.83 5.23
C SER A 9 27.42 1.53 4.45
N ASP A 10 27.54 1.28 3.15
CA ASP A 10 28.65 1.79 2.32
C ASP A 10 28.21 2.97 1.44
N LEU A 11 26.97 3.44 1.58
CA LEU A 11 26.49 4.65 0.92
C LEU A 11 26.90 5.86 1.77
N PRO A 12 27.89 6.67 1.35
CA PRO A 12 28.27 7.85 2.11
C PRO A 12 27.12 8.86 2.12
N GLY A 13 26.56 9.11 3.27
CA GLY A 13 25.70 10.26 3.53
C GLY A 13 24.18 10.05 3.47
N ILE A 14 23.65 8.97 2.89
CA ILE A 14 22.19 8.74 2.80
C ILE A 14 21.86 7.30 3.21
N ASP A 15 21.01 7.13 4.20
CA ASP A 15 20.50 5.81 4.59
C ASP A 15 19.29 5.38 3.74
N GLY A 16 18.92 4.08 3.81
CA GLY A 16 17.80 3.53 3.02
C GLY A 16 16.45 4.19 3.34
N TYR A 17 16.27 4.69 4.55
CA TYR A 17 15.06 5.41 4.94
C TYR A 17 14.97 6.78 4.26
N GLN A 18 16.09 7.49 4.17
CA GLN A 18 16.16 8.76 3.44
C GLN A 18 15.94 8.55 1.94
N VAL A 19 16.53 7.50 1.34
CA VAL A 19 16.30 7.15 -0.07
C VAL A 19 14.82 6.91 -0.33
N CYS A 20 14.15 6.13 0.50
CA CYS A 20 12.72 5.86 0.39
C CYS A 20 11.90 7.16 0.43
N ARG A 21 12.21 8.03 1.38
CA ARG A 21 11.54 9.34 1.54
C ARG A 21 11.75 10.24 0.32
N GLU A 22 12.97 10.30 -0.21
CA GLU A 22 13.27 11.14 -1.39
C GLU A 22 12.56 10.63 -2.64
N ILE A 23 12.52 9.31 -2.86
CA ILE A 23 11.77 8.73 -3.98
C ILE A 23 10.28 9.08 -3.85
N ARG A 24 9.71 8.98 -2.66
CA ARG A 24 8.27 9.27 -2.43
C ARG A 24 7.88 10.72 -2.64
N LYS A 25 8.81 11.67 -2.58
CA LYS A 25 8.51 13.08 -2.90
C LYS A 25 8.11 13.29 -4.36
N SER A 26 8.58 12.44 -5.26
CA SER A 26 8.44 12.66 -6.71
C SER A 26 7.93 11.44 -7.46
N ASN A 27 7.76 10.28 -6.80
CA ASN A 27 7.41 9.05 -7.49
C ASN A 27 6.63 8.08 -6.61
N ASN A 28 5.65 7.40 -7.22
CA ASN A 28 4.83 6.38 -6.58
C ASN A 28 5.21 4.94 -6.96
N VAL A 29 6.40 4.73 -7.50
CA VAL A 29 6.89 3.37 -7.81
C VAL A 29 6.83 2.49 -6.56
N PRO A 30 6.53 1.19 -6.71
CA PRO A 30 6.58 0.26 -5.60
C PRO A 30 7.97 0.19 -4.97
N ILE A 31 8.03 0.26 -3.64
CA ILE A 31 9.28 0.20 -2.87
C ILE A 31 9.20 -0.94 -1.87
N ILE A 32 10.15 -1.87 -1.93
CA ILE A 32 10.37 -2.91 -0.92
C ILE A 32 11.69 -2.62 -0.21
N MET A 33 11.65 -2.43 1.09
CA MET A 33 12.85 -2.23 1.90
C MET A 33 13.44 -3.55 2.35
N LEU A 34 14.75 -3.73 2.16
CA LEU A 34 15.50 -4.90 2.65
C LEU A 34 16.46 -4.45 3.76
N SER A 35 16.27 -4.91 4.99
CA SER A 35 17.05 -4.47 6.13
C SER A 35 17.49 -5.61 7.04
N ALA A 36 18.64 -5.44 7.71
CA ALA A 36 19.06 -6.30 8.81
C ALA A 36 18.36 -5.94 10.14
N LYS A 37 17.71 -4.78 10.19
CA LYS A 37 16.98 -4.32 11.38
C LYS A 37 15.60 -4.97 11.41
N GLY A 38 15.36 -5.77 12.44
CA GLY A 38 14.17 -6.61 12.58
C GLY A 38 13.18 -6.15 13.65
N GLU A 39 13.49 -5.06 14.35
CA GLU A 39 12.59 -4.54 15.38
C GLU A 39 11.29 -4.00 14.76
N THR A 40 10.20 -4.14 15.48
CA THR A 40 8.89 -3.63 15.03
C THR A 40 8.93 -2.15 14.69
N PHE A 41 9.71 -1.37 15.46
CA PHE A 41 9.90 0.06 15.21
C PHE A 41 10.53 0.34 13.85
N ASP A 42 11.57 -0.40 13.46
CA ASP A 42 12.25 -0.22 12.18
C ASP A 42 11.33 -0.54 10.99
N LYS A 43 10.50 -1.59 11.11
CA LYS A 43 9.51 -1.95 10.09
C LYS A 43 8.46 -0.86 9.91
N VAL A 44 7.86 -0.43 11.03
CA VAL A 44 6.85 0.65 11.04
C VAL A 44 7.43 1.92 10.44
N LEU A 45 8.65 2.30 10.84
CA LEU A 45 9.34 3.47 10.31
C LEU A 45 9.54 3.37 8.79
N GLY A 46 10.03 2.23 8.27
CA GLY A 46 10.22 2.03 6.83
C GLY A 46 8.92 2.17 6.05
N LEU A 47 7.85 1.58 6.56
CA LEU A 47 6.51 1.70 5.97
C LEU A 47 5.97 3.14 6.08
N GLU A 48 6.12 3.82 7.20
CA GLU A 48 5.72 5.22 7.38
C GLU A 48 6.45 6.19 6.44
N LEU A 49 7.69 5.87 6.08
CA LEU A 49 8.48 6.66 5.11
C LEU A 49 8.10 6.41 3.66
N GLY A 50 7.18 5.49 3.41
CA GLY A 50 6.63 5.30 2.08
C GLY A 50 6.89 3.94 1.44
N ALA A 51 7.56 2.99 2.10
CA ALA A 51 7.69 1.64 1.58
C ALA A 51 6.33 0.93 1.49
N ASP A 52 6.15 0.10 0.48
CA ASP A 52 4.98 -0.76 0.29
C ASP A 52 5.14 -2.07 1.06
N ASP A 53 6.38 -2.53 1.24
CA ASP A 53 6.72 -3.72 2.01
C ASP A 53 8.10 -3.60 2.64
N TYR A 54 8.38 -4.47 3.64
CA TYR A 54 9.64 -4.49 4.41
C TYR A 54 10.05 -5.93 4.67
N ILE A 55 11.26 -6.30 4.25
CA ILE A 55 11.82 -7.66 4.41
C ILE A 55 13.05 -7.62 5.31
N ILE A 56 13.10 -8.52 6.28
CA ILE A 56 14.23 -8.63 7.21
C ILE A 56 15.26 -9.61 6.64
N LYS A 57 16.54 -9.26 6.73
CA LYS A 57 17.67 -10.16 6.45
C LYS A 57 17.99 -11.02 7.69
N PRO A 58 18.30 -12.31 7.53
CA PRO A 58 18.35 -13.06 6.26
C PRO A 58 16.95 -13.43 5.76
N PHE A 59 16.75 -13.45 4.45
CA PHE A 59 15.51 -13.87 3.81
C PHE A 59 15.81 -14.92 2.73
N GLU A 60 14.84 -15.75 2.44
CA GLU A 60 14.93 -16.70 1.33
C GLU A 60 14.65 -16.00 -0.01
N THR A 61 15.37 -16.41 -1.06
CA THR A 61 15.16 -15.88 -2.41
C THR A 61 13.71 -16.08 -2.88
N LYS A 62 13.09 -17.19 -2.51
CA LYS A 62 11.67 -17.49 -2.84
C LYS A 62 10.73 -16.47 -2.21
N GLU A 63 10.98 -16.08 -0.96
CA GLU A 63 10.21 -15.04 -0.27
C GLU A 63 10.34 -13.70 -0.99
N LEU A 64 11.56 -13.25 -1.28
CA LEU A 64 11.80 -12.01 -2.00
C LEU A 64 11.06 -12.00 -3.35
N VAL A 65 11.20 -13.08 -4.15
CA VAL A 65 10.54 -13.19 -5.46
C VAL A 65 9.02 -13.16 -5.32
N ALA A 66 8.44 -13.85 -4.32
CA ALA A 66 7.00 -13.84 -4.08
C ALA A 66 6.49 -12.44 -3.74
N ARG A 67 7.21 -11.69 -2.89
CA ARG A 67 6.85 -10.32 -2.50
C ARG A 67 6.99 -9.34 -3.67
N VAL A 68 8.08 -9.42 -4.44
CA VAL A 68 8.27 -8.62 -5.65
C VAL A 68 7.14 -8.88 -6.64
N LYS A 69 6.79 -10.16 -6.91
CA LYS A 69 5.66 -10.50 -7.77
C LYS A 69 4.34 -9.97 -7.25
N ALA A 70 4.09 -10.05 -5.94
CA ALA A 70 2.88 -9.54 -5.31
C ALA A 70 2.75 -8.02 -5.47
N VAL A 71 3.85 -7.30 -5.30
CA VAL A 71 3.89 -5.84 -5.47
C VAL A 71 3.77 -5.44 -6.95
N LEU A 72 4.46 -6.15 -7.86
CA LEU A 72 4.48 -5.83 -9.30
C LEU A 72 3.25 -6.31 -10.07
N ARG A 73 2.59 -7.39 -9.65
CA ARG A 73 1.45 -7.98 -10.36
C ARG A 73 0.39 -6.96 -10.77
N ARG A 74 0.27 -5.89 -10.02
CA ARG A 74 -0.73 -4.83 -10.21
C ARG A 74 -0.15 -3.56 -10.81
N TYR A 75 1.17 -3.35 -10.70
CA TYR A 75 1.84 -2.22 -11.34
C TYR A 75 2.01 -2.42 -12.86
N GLN A 76 2.00 -3.66 -13.32
CA GLN A 76 2.21 -4.01 -14.74
C GLN A 76 0.91 -4.21 -15.54
N MET A 77 -0.26 -3.92 -14.99
CA MET A 77 -1.48 -3.92 -15.81
C MET A 77 -1.53 -2.61 -16.63
N PRO A 78 -1.22 -2.65 -17.95
CA PRO A 78 -1.36 -1.47 -18.80
C PRO A 78 -2.86 -1.11 -18.87
N ALA A 79 -3.16 0.17 -18.77
CA ALA A 79 -4.51 0.71 -18.99
C ALA A 79 -5.07 0.40 -20.41
N GLU A 80 -4.27 -0.19 -21.29
CA GLU A 80 -4.60 -0.42 -22.71
C GLU A 80 -4.95 -1.86 -23.10
N SER A 81 -4.93 -2.83 -22.18
CA SER A 81 -5.25 -4.23 -22.50
C SER A 81 -6.35 -4.84 -21.63
N ALA A 82 -7.34 -4.05 -21.25
CA ALA A 82 -8.58 -4.63 -20.73
C ALA A 82 -9.33 -5.29 -21.90
N PRO A 83 -9.63 -6.62 -21.84
CA PRO A 83 -10.51 -7.23 -22.82
C PRO A 83 -11.86 -6.50 -22.78
N VAL A 84 -12.44 -6.25 -23.96
CA VAL A 84 -13.78 -5.70 -24.12
C VAL A 84 -14.75 -6.58 -23.32
N GLY A 85 -15.23 -6.08 -22.16
CA GLY A 85 -16.07 -6.83 -21.21
C GLY A 85 -15.55 -6.83 -19.76
N ALA A 86 -14.37 -6.28 -19.47
CA ALA A 86 -13.90 -6.13 -18.08
C ALA A 86 -14.77 -5.10 -17.36
N THR A 87 -15.41 -5.50 -16.28
CA THR A 87 -16.11 -4.60 -15.35
C THR A 87 -15.14 -3.54 -14.86
N VAL A 88 -15.44 -2.28 -15.13
CA VAL A 88 -14.64 -1.15 -14.64
C VAL A 88 -14.66 -1.22 -13.12
N GLN A 89 -13.49 -1.46 -12.51
CA GLN A 89 -13.36 -1.51 -11.07
C GLN A 89 -13.24 -0.07 -10.54
N CYS A 90 -14.39 0.58 -10.45
CA CYS A 90 -14.52 1.96 -9.99
C CYS A 90 -15.58 2.04 -8.88
N VAL A 91 -15.29 2.80 -7.85
CA VAL A 91 -16.21 3.10 -6.75
C VAL A 91 -16.32 4.61 -6.62
N GLU A 92 -17.55 5.10 -6.54
CA GLU A 92 -17.84 6.54 -6.48
C GLU A 92 -18.67 6.86 -5.24
N TYR A 93 -18.21 7.85 -4.51
CA TYR A 93 -18.90 8.47 -3.37
C TYR A 93 -18.85 10.00 -3.52
N PRO A 94 -19.67 10.75 -2.79
CA PRO A 94 -19.55 12.21 -2.78
C PRO A 94 -18.10 12.64 -2.52
N ASP A 95 -17.55 13.43 -3.43
CA ASP A 95 -16.17 13.94 -3.41
C ASP A 95 -15.05 12.87 -3.42
N LEU A 96 -15.35 11.59 -3.70
CA LEU A 96 -14.36 10.53 -3.77
C LEU A 96 -14.64 9.58 -4.93
N ILE A 97 -13.69 9.47 -5.87
CA ILE A 97 -13.72 8.48 -6.96
C ILE A 97 -12.46 7.63 -6.85
N ILE A 98 -12.62 6.32 -6.75
CA ILE A 98 -11.53 5.36 -6.66
C ILE A 98 -11.61 4.43 -7.86
N ASN A 99 -10.63 4.48 -8.74
CA ASN A 99 -10.60 3.65 -9.93
C ASN A 99 -9.36 2.74 -9.88
N LEU A 100 -9.60 1.45 -9.63
CA LEU A 100 -8.55 0.45 -9.56
C LEU A 100 -8.05 0.04 -10.96
N SER A 101 -8.88 0.20 -12.00
CA SER A 101 -8.51 -0.19 -13.37
C SER A 101 -7.39 0.69 -13.94
N ASN A 102 -7.36 1.96 -13.58
CA ASN A 102 -6.33 2.92 -14.01
C ASN A 102 -5.48 3.47 -12.85
N TYR A 103 -5.60 2.89 -11.67
CA TYR A 103 -4.86 3.29 -10.46
C TYR A 103 -4.97 4.79 -10.13
N SER A 104 -6.16 5.35 -10.22
CA SER A 104 -6.40 6.75 -9.91
C SER A 104 -7.38 6.95 -8.76
N VAL A 105 -7.13 8.00 -7.97
CA VAL A 105 -8.03 8.48 -6.92
C VAL A 105 -8.29 9.97 -7.15
N GLN A 106 -9.55 10.37 -7.12
CA GLN A 106 -9.95 11.76 -7.11
C GLN A 106 -10.65 12.06 -5.78
N TYR A 107 -10.24 13.12 -5.12
CA TYR A 107 -10.82 13.58 -3.88
C TYR A 107 -11.07 15.11 -3.94
N CYS A 108 -12.31 15.52 -3.67
CA CYS A 108 -12.75 16.93 -3.82
C CYS A 108 -12.38 17.52 -5.20
N GLY A 109 -12.58 16.75 -6.26
CA GLY A 109 -12.28 17.15 -7.65
C GLY A 109 -10.80 17.22 -8.01
N LYS A 110 -9.89 16.82 -7.12
CA LYS A 110 -8.44 16.81 -7.36
C LYS A 110 -7.93 15.38 -7.41
N THR A 111 -6.98 15.11 -8.31
CA THR A 111 -6.26 13.82 -8.32
C THR A 111 -5.35 13.74 -7.10
N VAL A 112 -5.47 12.63 -6.36
CA VAL A 112 -4.63 12.31 -5.21
C VAL A 112 -3.71 11.17 -5.58
N GLU A 113 -2.42 11.40 -5.48
CA GLU A 113 -1.42 10.36 -5.74
C GLU A 113 -1.34 9.39 -4.56
N MET A 114 -1.58 8.11 -4.86
CA MET A 114 -1.48 7.02 -3.88
C MET A 114 -0.58 5.92 -4.42
N PRO A 115 0.38 5.42 -3.61
CA PRO A 115 1.06 4.17 -3.91
C PRO A 115 0.08 3.02 -4.09
N PRO A 116 0.41 1.99 -4.90
CA PRO A 116 -0.51 0.92 -5.26
C PRO A 116 -1.21 0.26 -4.06
N LYS A 117 -0.47 -0.04 -2.99
CA LYS A 117 -1.03 -0.70 -1.80
C LYS A 117 -2.02 0.16 -1.01
N GLU A 118 -1.82 1.47 -0.99
CA GLU A 118 -2.78 2.39 -0.37
C GLU A 118 -4.08 2.45 -1.18
N LEU A 119 -3.96 2.54 -2.51
CA LEU A 119 -5.11 2.59 -3.41
C LEU A 119 -5.91 1.29 -3.37
N GLU A 120 -5.23 0.14 -3.41
CA GLU A 120 -5.87 -1.17 -3.32
C GLU A 120 -6.62 -1.37 -2.00
N LEU A 121 -6.00 -0.99 -0.88
CA LEU A 121 -6.61 -1.06 0.44
C LEU A 121 -7.84 -0.15 0.54
N LEU A 122 -7.73 1.08 0.04
CA LEU A 122 -8.85 2.01 0.00
C LEU A 122 -9.99 1.49 -0.88
N TYR A 123 -9.67 1.00 -2.09
CA TYR A 123 -10.64 0.42 -3.01
C TYR A 123 -11.36 -0.78 -2.39
N PHE A 124 -10.61 -1.69 -1.78
CA PHE A 124 -11.16 -2.89 -1.16
C PHE A 124 -12.17 -2.56 -0.05
N LEU A 125 -11.82 -1.64 0.84
CA LEU A 125 -12.70 -1.19 1.90
C LEU A 125 -13.93 -0.47 1.35
N ALA A 126 -13.75 0.42 0.38
CA ALA A 126 -14.82 1.20 -0.23
C ALA A 126 -15.77 0.34 -1.09
N SER A 127 -15.29 -0.76 -1.66
CA SER A 127 -16.12 -1.70 -2.44
C SER A 127 -17.06 -2.53 -1.57
N SER A 128 -16.84 -2.57 -0.25
CA SER A 128 -17.66 -3.30 0.72
C SER A 128 -18.07 -2.39 1.89
N PRO A 129 -18.89 -1.36 1.62
CA PRO A 129 -19.24 -0.38 2.63
C PRO A 129 -19.97 -1.01 3.82
N ASN A 130 -19.70 -0.48 5.02
CA ASN A 130 -20.25 -0.91 6.30
C ASN A 130 -19.84 -2.34 6.74
N GLN A 131 -18.99 -3.02 5.98
CA GLN A 131 -18.43 -4.30 6.38
C GLN A 131 -17.13 -4.09 7.17
N VAL A 132 -17.02 -4.81 8.30
CA VAL A 132 -15.80 -4.83 9.12
C VAL A 132 -14.87 -5.90 8.58
N PHE A 133 -13.60 -5.54 8.38
CA PHE A 133 -12.52 -6.46 8.03
C PHE A 133 -11.47 -6.47 9.14
N THR A 134 -11.01 -7.67 9.51
CA THR A 134 -9.90 -7.79 10.45
C THR A 134 -8.59 -7.36 9.78
N ARG A 135 -7.56 -7.06 10.57
CA ARG A 135 -6.24 -6.72 10.06
C ARG A 135 -5.64 -7.87 9.24
N GLU A 136 -5.85 -9.09 9.69
CA GLU A 136 -5.41 -10.31 8.99
C GLU A 136 -6.11 -10.44 7.64
N GLN A 137 -7.42 -10.29 7.58
CA GLN A 137 -8.18 -10.33 6.32
C GLN A 137 -7.70 -9.26 5.33
N LEU A 138 -7.44 -8.05 5.79
CA LEU A 138 -6.92 -6.97 4.95
C LEU A 138 -5.49 -7.27 4.48
N LEU A 139 -4.66 -7.82 5.36
CA LEU A 139 -3.30 -8.23 5.03
C LEU A 139 -3.30 -9.31 3.95
N ASP A 140 -4.10 -10.36 4.13
CA ASP A 140 -4.22 -11.49 3.18
C ASP A 140 -4.74 -11.01 1.81
N HIS A 141 -5.75 -10.15 1.81
CA HIS A 141 -6.34 -9.66 0.55
C HIS A 141 -5.42 -8.73 -0.23
N ILE A 142 -4.72 -7.83 0.46
CA ILE A 142 -3.92 -6.77 -0.18
C ILE A 142 -2.47 -7.21 -0.40
N TRP A 143 -1.88 -7.98 0.52
CA TRP A 143 -0.49 -8.45 0.41
C TRP A 143 -0.38 -9.91 0.01
N GLY A 144 -1.41 -10.71 0.23
CA GLY A 144 -1.49 -12.12 -0.15
C GLY A 144 -1.27 -13.08 1.02
N TYR A 145 -1.80 -14.29 0.90
CA TYR A 145 -1.77 -15.34 1.94
C TYR A 145 -0.37 -15.77 2.39
N GLU A 146 0.62 -15.64 1.51
CA GLU A 146 2.03 -15.98 1.81
C GLU A 146 2.79 -14.82 2.47
N TYR A 147 2.11 -13.73 2.79
CA TYR A 147 2.75 -12.60 3.42
C TYR A 147 3.03 -12.88 4.90
N ILE A 148 4.29 -13.14 5.24
CA ILE A 148 4.78 -13.34 6.61
C ILE A 148 5.10 -11.97 7.24
N GLY A 149 4.18 -11.02 7.14
CA GLY A 149 4.35 -9.67 7.67
C GLY A 149 3.51 -9.41 8.91
N ASP A 150 3.81 -8.29 9.59
CA ASP A 150 3.06 -7.83 10.74
C ASP A 150 1.75 -7.17 10.29
N THR A 151 0.64 -7.44 10.97
CA THR A 151 -0.66 -6.80 10.73
C THR A 151 -0.63 -5.28 10.90
N ARG A 152 0.37 -4.74 11.60
CA ARG A 152 0.64 -3.29 11.70
C ARG A 152 0.91 -2.63 10.35
N THR A 153 1.31 -3.40 9.33
CA THR A 153 1.41 -2.91 7.95
C THR A 153 0.09 -2.28 7.50
N VAL A 154 -1.03 -2.89 7.85
CA VAL A 154 -2.36 -2.35 7.54
C VAL A 154 -2.58 -1.01 8.24
N ASP A 155 -2.25 -0.92 9.55
CA ASP A 155 -2.45 0.29 10.35
C ASP A 155 -1.66 1.49 9.76
N VAL A 156 -0.43 1.26 9.32
CA VAL A 156 0.41 2.28 8.69
C VAL A 156 -0.21 2.77 7.38
N HIS A 157 -0.69 1.86 6.53
CA HIS A 157 -1.30 2.24 5.26
C HIS A 157 -2.64 2.97 5.46
N ILE A 158 -3.47 2.56 6.43
CA ILE A 158 -4.68 3.30 6.81
C ILE A 158 -4.36 4.72 7.29
N LYS A 159 -3.33 4.88 8.14
CA LYS A 159 -2.87 6.20 8.57
C LYS A 159 -2.51 7.10 7.38
N ARG A 160 -1.73 6.58 6.44
CA ARG A 160 -1.29 7.32 5.24
C ARG A 160 -2.46 7.67 4.31
N ILE A 161 -3.43 6.78 4.15
CA ILE A 161 -4.66 7.07 3.42
C ILE A 161 -5.41 8.24 4.07
N ARG A 162 -5.60 8.19 5.40
CA ARG A 162 -6.28 9.25 6.17
C ARG A 162 -5.54 10.59 6.15
N GLU A 163 -4.24 10.60 5.94
CA GLU A 163 -3.46 11.83 5.75
C GLU A 163 -3.75 12.50 4.39
N LYS A 164 -4.05 11.69 3.35
CA LYS A 164 -4.31 12.15 1.98
C LYS A 164 -5.77 12.48 1.73
N ILE A 165 -6.70 11.69 2.28
CA ILE A 165 -8.14 11.92 2.19
C ILE A 165 -8.72 12.04 3.60
N LYS A 166 -9.51 13.09 3.82
CA LYS A 166 -10.16 13.31 5.11
C LYS A 166 -11.56 12.71 5.10
N ASP A 167 -12.09 12.40 6.29
CA ASP A 167 -13.46 11.94 6.43
C ASP A 167 -14.43 12.96 5.85
N HIS A 168 -15.45 12.45 5.16
CA HIS A 168 -16.52 13.22 4.56
C HIS A 168 -17.81 13.03 5.37
N ALA A 169 -18.77 13.95 5.25
CA ALA A 169 -20.06 13.83 5.93
C ALA A 169 -20.79 12.52 5.58
N ASN A 170 -20.69 12.07 4.33
CA ASN A 170 -21.37 10.89 3.81
C ASN A 170 -20.55 9.60 3.92
N TRP A 171 -19.28 9.64 4.18
CA TRP A 171 -18.43 8.45 4.30
C TRP A 171 -17.19 8.71 5.18
N SER A 172 -16.66 7.64 5.75
CA SER A 172 -15.41 7.70 6.53
C SER A 172 -14.76 6.31 6.60
N ILE A 173 -13.45 6.30 6.86
CA ILE A 173 -12.74 5.06 7.22
C ILE A 173 -12.71 4.99 8.75
N GLU A 174 -13.42 4.04 9.35
CA GLU A 174 -13.50 3.89 10.79
C GLU A 174 -12.65 2.74 11.30
N THR A 175 -12.05 2.94 12.48
CA THR A 175 -11.34 1.89 13.22
C THR A 175 -12.33 1.16 14.12
N VAL A 176 -12.37 -0.16 13.99
CA VAL A 176 -13.08 -1.03 14.94
C VAL A 176 -12.04 -1.56 15.92
N TRP A 177 -12.03 -0.99 17.12
CA TRP A 177 -11.01 -1.26 18.13
C TRP A 177 -10.89 -2.76 18.44
N GLY A 178 -9.65 -3.25 18.47
CA GLY A 178 -9.36 -4.66 18.70
C GLY A 178 -9.64 -5.59 17.52
N ILE A 179 -10.28 -5.11 16.43
CA ILE A 179 -10.68 -5.93 15.28
C ILE A 179 -9.96 -5.48 14.01
N GLY A 180 -10.28 -4.28 13.50
CA GLY A 180 -9.74 -3.82 12.20
C GLY A 180 -10.39 -2.55 11.72
N TYR A 181 -10.82 -2.54 10.46
CA TYR A 181 -11.29 -1.35 9.77
C TYR A 181 -12.55 -1.59 8.96
N LYS A 182 -13.30 -0.54 8.72
CA LYS A 182 -14.45 -0.51 7.82
C LYS A 182 -14.53 0.82 7.10
N PHE A 183 -15.07 0.82 5.89
CA PHE A 183 -15.51 2.04 5.21
C PHE A 183 -17.00 2.24 5.51
N VAL A 184 -17.33 3.35 6.11
CA VAL A 184 -18.72 3.67 6.51
C VAL A 184 -19.34 4.63 5.53
N THR A 185 -20.56 4.34 5.12
CA THR A 185 -21.39 5.28 4.35
C THR A 185 -22.57 5.72 5.22
N ARG A 186 -22.83 7.03 5.21
CA ARG A 186 -23.95 7.66 5.89
C ARG A 186 -24.90 8.21 4.83
N ARG A 187 -26.14 7.91 4.96
CA ARG A 187 -27.21 8.46 4.13
C ARG A 187 -27.63 9.83 4.63
#